data_6b831e8db924f9e237f2e3539ba24f30
#
_entry.id   6b831e8db924f9e237f2e3539ba24f30
#
_cell.length_a   1.000
_cell.length_b   1.000
_cell.length_c   1.000
_cell.angle_alpha   90.00
_cell.angle_beta   90.00
_cell.angle_gamma   90.00
#
_symmetry.space_group_name_H-M   'P 1'
#
loop_
_entity.id
_entity.type
_entity.pdbx_description
1 polymer ?
#
loop_
_entity_poly.entity_id
_entity_poly.type
_entity_poly.pdbx_seq_one_letter_code
_entity_poly.pdbx_strand_id
1 'polypeptide(L)'
;MSEPSGIVQLGGEPNLSPEGLLIRSHSEYVEGDSLVEMITEDLIAERVAIDSYREMITYVGIDDPTTRKVLEGILAQEEEHAEDLASLLKELGPHAHEPGR
;
A
#
# COMPACT_ATOMS: atom_id res chain seq x y z
N MET A 1 -20.77 10.36 -15.36
CA MET A 1 -20.36 10.01 -14.95
C MET A 1 -19.99 9.52 -14.80
N SER A 2 -20.00 9.36 -14.88
CA SER A 2 -19.55 8.82 -14.64
C SER A 2 -19.33 8.15 -14.14
N GLU A 3 -19.28 7.99 -13.91
CA GLU A 3 -19.03 7.47 -13.32
C GLU A 3 -18.55 7.05 -13.06
N PRO A 4 -18.40 7.12 -13.10
CA PRO A 4 -17.80 6.69 -12.66
C PRO A 4 -17.59 6.32 -12.20
N SER A 5 -17.75 6.44 -12.18
CA SER A 5 -17.64 6.15 -11.53
C SER A 5 -17.74 5.61 -10.89
N GLY A 6 -17.83 5.24 -11.30
CA GLY A 6 -18.37 4.70 -10.51
C GLY A 6 -18.12 4.64 -9.27
N ILE A 7 -17.65 4.66 -8.89
CA ILE A 7 -17.36 4.56 -7.70
C ILE A 7 -17.41 5.64 -7.15
N VAL A 8 -17.20 6.34 -7.58
CA VAL A 8 -17.10 7.36 -7.05
C VAL A 8 -18.16 7.80 -6.64
N GLN A 9 -18.92 7.70 -7.02
CA GLN A 9 -19.92 8.16 -6.62
C GLN A 9 -20.25 7.83 -5.48
N LEU A 10 -19.93 7.06 -5.16
CA LEU A 10 -20.12 6.76 -4.02
C LEU A 10 -20.12 7.77 -3.31
N GLY A 11 -20.50 8.35 -3.46
CA GLY A 11 -20.55 9.13 -2.67
C GLY A 11 -19.85 10.07 -2.26
N GLY A 12 -19.29 10.44 -2.83
CA GLY A 12 -18.65 11.47 -2.35
C GLY A 12 -18.04 11.30 -1.15
N GLU A 13 -17.81 10.28 -0.77
CA GLU A 13 -17.18 10.14 0.33
C GLU A 13 -15.87 10.52 0.14
N PRO A 14 -15.41 11.33 0.78
CA PRO A 14 -14.16 11.84 0.68
C PRO A 14 -13.25 10.83 1.03
N ASN A 15 -12.36 10.73 0.88
CA ASN A 15 -11.45 9.91 1.31
C ASN A 15 -11.73 8.54 1.35
N LEU A 16 -12.08 8.03 0.44
CA LEU A 16 -12.23 6.73 0.44
C LEU A 16 -11.16 6.05 -0.27
N SER A 17 -9.93 6.35 0.04
CA SER A 17 -8.84 5.59 -0.51
C SER A 17 -9.02 4.19 0.00
N PRO A 18 -8.60 3.20 -0.75
CA PRO A 18 -8.74 1.83 -0.30
C PRO A 18 -8.08 1.58 1.04
N GLU A 19 -6.93 2.18 1.25
CA GLU A 19 -6.26 1.99 2.51
C GLU A 19 -7.04 2.59 3.65
N GLY A 20 -7.54 3.77 3.46
CA GLY A 20 -8.28 4.42 4.52
C GLY A 20 -9.54 3.70 4.86
N LEU A 21 -10.23 3.24 3.85
CA LEU A 21 -11.45 2.53 4.07
C LEU A 21 -11.19 1.22 4.77
N LEU A 22 -10.17 0.51 4.37
CA LEU A 22 -9.83 -0.74 4.96
C LEU A 22 -9.48 -0.57 6.42
N ILE A 23 -8.69 0.39 6.75
CA ILE A 23 -8.28 0.63 8.11
C ILE A 23 -9.46 0.97 8.98
N ARG A 24 -10.33 1.81 8.49
CA ARG A 24 -11.47 2.21 9.25
C ARG A 24 -12.39 1.02 9.52
N SER A 25 -12.59 0.21 8.50
CA SER A 25 -13.44 -0.92 8.61
C SER A 25 -12.88 -1.92 9.61
N HIS A 26 -11.60 -2.16 9.53
CA HIS A 26 -10.98 -3.12 10.42
C HIS A 26 -10.90 -2.65 11.85
N SER A 27 -10.75 -1.39 12.06
CA SER A 27 -10.70 -0.94 13.43
C SER A 27 -12.04 -1.11 14.10
N GLU A 28 -13.07 -1.37 13.34
CA GLU A 28 -14.35 -1.58 13.93
C GLU A 28 -14.61 -3.04 14.25
N TYR A 29 -13.94 -3.94 13.56
CA TYR A 29 -14.24 -5.33 13.69
C TYR A 29 -13.14 -6.21 14.22
N VAL A 30 -11.92 -5.80 14.15
CA VAL A 30 -10.83 -6.66 14.58
C VAL A 30 -10.00 -5.97 15.60
N GLU A 31 -9.26 -6.78 16.33
CA GLU A 31 -8.43 -6.22 17.33
C GLU A 31 -7.16 -5.72 16.75
N GLY A 32 -6.43 -4.97 17.50
CA GLY A 32 -5.21 -4.36 17.05
C GLY A 32 -4.22 -5.33 16.48
N ASP A 33 -4.10 -6.49 17.08
CA ASP A 33 -3.17 -7.48 16.59
C ASP A 33 -3.50 -7.90 15.19
N SER A 34 -4.76 -8.14 14.90
CA SER A 34 -5.16 -8.55 13.57
C SER A 34 -4.92 -7.45 12.57
N LEU A 35 -5.15 -6.23 12.96
CA LEU A 35 -4.90 -5.11 12.06
C LEU A 35 -3.42 -5.02 11.75
N VAL A 36 -2.59 -5.15 12.76
CA VAL A 36 -1.16 -5.09 12.56
C VAL A 36 -0.71 -6.21 11.64
N GLU A 37 -1.27 -7.39 11.82
CA GLU A 37 -0.90 -8.51 10.97
C GLU A 37 -1.28 -8.26 9.53
N MET A 38 -2.47 -7.72 9.31
CA MET A 38 -2.90 -7.46 7.95
C MET A 38 -2.04 -6.43 7.27
N ILE A 39 -1.70 -5.38 7.98
CA ILE A 39 -0.86 -4.35 7.39
C ILE A 39 0.54 -4.90 7.14
N THR A 40 1.02 -5.76 8.02
CA THR A 40 2.32 -6.38 7.82
C THR A 40 2.33 -7.20 6.55
N GLU A 41 1.26 -7.96 6.32
CA GLU A 41 1.18 -8.77 5.12
C GLU A 41 1.12 -7.91 3.88
N ASP A 42 0.39 -6.81 3.98
CA ASP A 42 0.32 -5.89 2.85
C ASP A 42 1.69 -5.30 2.55
N LEU A 43 2.44 -4.98 3.59
CA LEU A 43 3.76 -4.42 3.39
C LEU A 43 4.69 -5.44 2.75
N ILE A 44 4.57 -6.70 3.16
CA ILE A 44 5.38 -7.73 2.57
C ILE A 44 5.06 -7.86 1.09
N ALA A 45 3.78 -7.82 0.75
CA ALA A 45 3.38 -7.92 -0.65
C ALA A 45 3.93 -6.76 -1.46
N GLU A 46 3.91 -5.56 -0.87
CA GLU A 46 4.45 -4.41 -1.58
C GLU A 46 5.94 -4.55 -1.81
N ARG A 47 6.64 -5.11 -0.84
CA ARG A 47 8.08 -5.27 -0.99
C ARG A 47 8.43 -6.30 -2.04
N VAL A 48 7.60 -7.33 -2.16
CA VAL A 48 7.80 -8.30 -3.23
C VAL A 48 7.61 -7.61 -4.57
N ALA A 49 6.58 -6.78 -4.68
CA ALA A 49 6.33 -6.07 -5.92
C ALA A 49 7.49 -5.13 -6.24
N ILE A 50 8.01 -4.45 -5.24
CA ILE A 50 9.13 -3.54 -5.44
C ILE A 50 10.33 -4.30 -6.01
N ASP A 51 10.63 -5.45 -5.44
CA ASP A 51 11.75 -6.24 -5.93
C ASP A 51 11.50 -6.67 -7.36
N SER A 52 10.27 -7.03 -7.69
CA SER A 52 9.94 -7.43 -9.04
C SER A 52 10.14 -6.30 -10.03
N TYR A 53 9.71 -5.10 -9.65
CA TYR A 53 9.89 -3.97 -10.55
C TYR A 53 11.36 -3.63 -10.71
N ARG A 54 12.15 -3.77 -9.66
CA ARG A 54 13.56 -3.53 -9.78
C ARG A 54 14.21 -4.52 -10.74
N GLU A 55 13.78 -5.77 -10.67
CA GLU A 55 14.31 -6.75 -11.59
C GLU A 55 13.91 -6.46 -13.01
N MET A 56 12.66 -6.05 -13.21
CA MET A 56 12.21 -5.70 -14.54
C MET A 56 12.99 -4.54 -15.10
N ILE A 57 13.26 -3.55 -14.28
CA ILE A 57 14.02 -2.40 -14.74
C ILE A 57 15.43 -2.81 -15.14
N THR A 58 16.03 -3.70 -14.36
CA THR A 58 17.34 -4.19 -14.68
C THR A 58 17.32 -4.96 -16.00
N TYR A 59 16.29 -5.76 -16.18
CA TYR A 59 16.18 -6.55 -17.39
C TYR A 59 16.01 -5.66 -18.63
N VAL A 60 15.20 -4.64 -18.53
CA VAL A 60 14.99 -3.73 -19.64
C VAL A 60 16.24 -2.93 -19.92
N GLY A 61 16.93 -2.53 -18.87
CA GLY A 61 18.19 -1.82 -19.02
C GLY A 61 18.02 -0.52 -19.75
N ILE A 62 18.99 -0.21 -20.57
CA ILE A 62 18.96 1.04 -21.29
C ILE A 62 18.45 0.84 -22.70
N ASP A 63 18.13 -0.39 -23.06
CA ASP A 63 17.70 -0.65 -24.41
C ASP A 63 16.34 -0.11 -24.72
N ASP A 64 15.49 0.01 -23.70
CA ASP A 64 14.14 0.50 -23.90
C ASP A 64 13.88 1.55 -22.84
N PRO A 65 14.38 2.75 -23.05
CA PRO A 65 14.24 3.78 -22.02
C PRO A 65 12.80 4.20 -21.74
N THR A 66 11.92 4.05 -22.71
CA THR A 66 10.54 4.42 -22.47
C THR A 66 9.90 3.46 -21.47
N THR A 67 10.07 2.17 -21.70
CA THR A 67 9.51 1.18 -20.78
C THR A 67 10.17 1.31 -19.42
N ARG A 68 11.47 1.53 -19.41
CA ARG A 68 12.16 1.67 -18.14
C ARG A 68 11.61 2.84 -17.35
N LYS A 69 11.34 3.95 -18.02
CA LYS A 69 10.83 5.11 -17.33
C LYS A 69 9.47 4.85 -16.71
N VAL A 70 8.62 4.12 -17.43
CA VAL A 70 7.32 3.77 -16.90
C VAL A 70 7.47 2.89 -15.67
N LEU A 71 8.35 1.90 -15.75
CA LEU A 71 8.56 1.02 -14.62
C LEU A 71 9.13 1.76 -13.42
N GLU A 72 10.01 2.72 -13.68
CA GLU A 72 10.56 3.51 -12.60
C GLU A 72 9.49 4.33 -11.90
N GLY A 73 8.53 4.84 -12.67
CA GLY A 73 7.44 5.59 -12.08
C GLY A 73 6.57 4.71 -11.20
N ILE A 74 6.30 3.50 -11.66
CA ILE A 74 5.51 2.58 -10.87
C ILE A 74 6.27 2.18 -9.61
N LEU A 75 7.56 1.92 -9.76
CA LEU A 75 8.39 1.57 -8.63
C LEU A 75 8.35 2.67 -7.57
N ALA A 76 8.45 3.91 -8.00
CA ALA A 76 8.43 5.02 -7.05
C ALA A 76 7.12 5.04 -6.27
N GLN A 77 6.01 4.76 -6.93
CA GLN A 77 4.74 4.72 -6.25
C GLN A 77 4.66 3.57 -5.27
N GLU A 78 5.17 2.42 -5.65
CA GLU A 78 5.13 1.27 -4.76
C GLU A 78 6.03 1.50 -3.55
N GLU A 79 7.14 2.17 -3.77
CA GLU A 79 8.01 2.48 -2.65
C GLU A 79 7.35 3.44 -1.68
N GLU A 80 6.58 4.37 -2.21
CA GLU A 80 5.86 5.29 -1.36
C GLU A 80 4.79 4.58 -0.56
N HIS A 81 4.07 3.65 -1.20
CA HIS A 81 3.08 2.87 -0.50
C HIS A 81 3.72 2.05 0.62
N ALA A 82 4.87 1.45 0.34
CA ALA A 82 5.53 0.66 1.34
C ALA A 82 5.95 1.52 2.53
N GLU A 83 6.40 2.72 2.24
CA GLU A 83 6.78 3.61 3.30
C GLU A 83 5.59 4.02 4.14
N ASP A 84 4.46 4.26 3.51
CA ASP A 84 3.26 4.61 4.23
C ASP A 84 2.81 3.47 5.13
N LEU A 85 2.86 2.25 4.61
CA LEU A 85 2.47 1.10 5.42
C LEU A 85 3.44 0.90 6.58
N ALA A 86 4.71 1.11 6.34
CA ALA A 86 5.69 0.96 7.40
C ALA A 86 5.47 2.01 8.48
N SER A 87 5.13 3.22 8.07
CA SER A 87 4.86 4.28 9.04
C SER A 87 3.62 3.96 9.85
N LEU A 88 2.62 3.43 9.20
CA LEU A 88 1.41 3.07 9.88
C LEU A 88 1.67 1.98 10.90
N LEU A 89 2.49 1.00 10.53
CA LEU A 89 2.84 -0.04 11.46
C LEU A 89 3.57 0.51 12.66
N LYS A 90 4.40 1.51 12.44
CA LYS A 90 5.12 2.10 13.53
C LYS A 90 4.16 2.72 14.51
N GLU A 91 3.07 3.29 14.02
CA GLU A 91 2.10 3.90 14.90
C GLU A 91 1.24 2.88 15.61
N LEU A 92 0.86 1.81 14.92
CA LEU A 92 -0.04 0.84 15.47
C LEU A 92 0.68 -0.26 16.21
N GLY A 93 1.80 -0.67 15.68
CA GLY A 93 2.54 -1.78 16.23
C GLY A 93 2.91 -1.64 17.67
N PRO A 94 3.47 -0.53 18.06
CA PRO A 94 3.85 -0.40 19.46
C PRO A 94 2.68 -0.57 20.37
N HIS A 95 1.53 -0.12 19.98
CA HIS A 95 0.38 -0.27 20.83
C HIS A 95 -0.08 -1.70 20.87
N ALA A 96 -0.04 -2.35 19.75
CA ALA A 96 -0.52 -3.71 19.70
C ALA A 96 0.43 -4.68 20.34
N HIS A 97 1.73 -4.44 20.19
CA HIS A 97 2.69 -5.35 20.73
C HIS A 97 3.23 -4.96 22.05
N GLU A 98 2.97 -3.77 22.45
CA GLU A 98 3.49 -3.26 23.62
C GLU A 98 3.31 -4.04 24.80
N PRO A 99 2.25 -4.56 24.99
CA PRO A 99 2.04 -5.28 26.19
C PRO A 99 3.07 -6.31 26.33
N GLY A 100 3.53 -6.74 25.30
CA GLY A 100 4.47 -7.78 25.38
C GLY A 100 5.80 -7.30 25.71
N ARG A 101 5.98 -6.07 25.72
CA ARG A 101 7.24 -5.65 25.93
C ARG A 101 7.51 -5.46 27.17
#